data_270193ba1f7c8521b857cfb35406f858
#
_entry.id   270193ba1f7c8521b857cfb35406f858
#
_cell.length_a   1.000
_cell.length_b   1.000
_cell.length_c   1.000
_cell.angle_alpha   90.00
_cell.angle_beta   90.00
_cell.angle_gamma   90.00
#
_symmetry.space_group_name_H-M   'P 1'
#
loop_
_entity.id
_entity.type
_entity.pdbx_description
1 polymer ?
#
loop_
_entity_poly.entity_id
_entity_poly.type
_entity_poly.pdbx_seq_one_letter_code
_entity_poly.pdbx_strand_id
1 'polypeptide(L)'
;MALMTYAATIDTTQRDGLTVGDVLGDGSDPSRDHLLADDEVLTRVTLPPPAPGERAAYFRSISRFEAEWPLVEAVVRAVRDDDGTVTSCGVAIGGVAPVPLRLEAVEDLLTGSTLDDDTVAAAARLATEGASPLPETGYKVQLVEATVLEVLERVRS
;
A
#
# COMPACT_ATOMS: atom_id res chain seq x y z
N MET A 1 1.46 -2.54 -5.19
CA MET A 1 0.61 -2.18 -4.02
C MET A 1 -0.42 -3.26 -3.71
N ALA A 2 -1.41 -3.56 -4.55
CA ALA A 2 -2.46 -4.53 -4.21
C ALA A 2 -1.92 -5.87 -3.69
N LEU A 3 -0.93 -6.47 -4.35
CA LEU A 3 -0.31 -7.70 -3.88
C LEU A 3 0.31 -7.58 -2.47
N MET A 4 0.86 -6.41 -2.12
CA MET A 4 1.40 -6.15 -0.78
C MET A 4 0.30 -6.11 0.28
N THR A 5 -0.81 -5.40 0.01
CA THR A 5 -1.92 -5.28 0.98
C THR A 5 -2.66 -6.59 1.20
N TYR A 6 -2.60 -7.50 0.21
CA TYR A 6 -3.16 -8.86 0.32
C TYR A 6 -2.14 -9.88 0.85
N ALA A 7 -0.93 -9.45 1.20
CA ALA A 7 0.14 -10.36 1.63
C ALA A 7 0.33 -11.54 0.67
N ALA A 8 0.33 -11.24 -0.65
CA ALA A 8 0.54 -12.23 -1.69
C ALA A 8 1.91 -12.87 -1.56
N THR A 9 2.00 -14.18 -1.86
CA THR A 9 3.26 -14.88 -2.01
C THR A 9 3.59 -15.08 -3.48
N ILE A 10 4.88 -15.07 -3.80
CA ILE A 10 5.40 -15.14 -5.16
C ILE A 10 6.39 -16.30 -5.24
N ASP A 11 6.19 -17.16 -6.23
CA ASP A 11 7.14 -18.22 -6.56
C ASP A 11 7.84 -17.88 -7.88
N THR A 12 9.12 -18.22 -7.96
CA THR A 12 9.94 -18.06 -9.15
C THR A 12 10.49 -19.41 -9.61
N THR A 13 11.29 -19.42 -10.66
CA THR A 13 12.02 -20.63 -11.07
C THR A 13 13.11 -21.05 -10.09
N GLN A 14 13.51 -20.18 -9.16
CA GLN A 14 14.63 -20.39 -8.26
C GLN A 14 14.25 -20.29 -6.77
N ARG A 15 13.13 -19.61 -6.43
CA ARG A 15 12.73 -19.32 -5.04
C ARG A 15 11.22 -19.45 -4.88
N ASP A 16 10.76 -19.88 -3.72
CA ASP A 16 9.35 -20.03 -3.39
C ASP A 16 8.97 -19.16 -2.19
N GLY A 17 7.69 -18.76 -2.14
CA GLY A 17 7.10 -18.08 -0.99
C GLY A 17 7.64 -16.67 -0.71
N LEU A 18 8.16 -15.99 -1.73
CA LEU A 18 8.65 -14.63 -1.63
C LEU A 18 7.51 -13.64 -1.34
N THR A 19 7.80 -12.60 -0.58
CA THR A 19 6.93 -11.43 -0.50
C THR A 19 7.13 -10.52 -1.71
N VAL A 20 6.22 -9.56 -1.90
CA VAL A 20 6.40 -8.51 -2.93
C VAL A 20 7.67 -7.68 -2.65
N GLY A 21 7.99 -7.43 -1.36
CA GLY A 21 9.21 -6.73 -0.95
C GLY A 21 10.49 -7.50 -1.33
N ASP A 22 10.49 -8.84 -1.18
CA ASP A 22 11.64 -9.67 -1.59
C ASP A 22 11.89 -9.62 -3.11
N VAL A 23 10.84 -9.37 -3.89
CA VAL A 23 10.95 -9.25 -5.36
C VAL A 23 11.35 -7.85 -5.80
N LEU A 24 10.77 -6.80 -5.20
CA LEU A 24 11.00 -5.42 -5.63
C LEU A 24 12.16 -4.74 -4.91
N GLY A 25 12.50 -5.20 -3.69
CA GLY A 25 13.46 -4.53 -2.81
C GLY A 25 12.88 -3.30 -2.13
N ASP A 26 13.77 -2.48 -1.59
CA ASP A 26 13.45 -1.25 -0.85
C ASP A 26 13.55 0.03 -1.71
N GLY A 27 13.88 -0.10 -2.99
CA GLY A 27 14.04 1.03 -3.90
C GLY A 27 15.31 1.85 -3.69
N SER A 28 16.29 1.33 -2.93
CA SER A 28 17.58 2.02 -2.70
C SER A 28 18.47 2.04 -3.95
N ASP A 29 18.29 1.08 -4.86
CA ASP A 29 18.97 1.04 -6.16
C ASP A 29 18.02 1.50 -7.28
N PRO A 30 18.09 2.76 -7.74
CA PRO A 30 17.20 3.27 -8.78
C PRO A 30 17.51 2.72 -10.19
N SER A 31 18.57 1.93 -10.35
CA SER A 31 18.92 1.29 -11.62
C SER A 31 18.24 -0.07 -11.82
N ARG A 32 17.53 -0.58 -10.81
CA ARG A 32 16.86 -1.89 -10.84
C ARG A 32 15.38 -1.77 -10.51
N ASP A 33 14.55 -2.37 -11.34
CA ASP A 33 13.10 -2.44 -11.13
C ASP A 33 12.70 -3.60 -10.19
N HIS A 34 13.58 -4.60 -10.01
CA HIS A 34 13.36 -5.78 -9.18
C HIS A 34 14.67 -6.48 -8.80
N LEU A 35 14.58 -7.38 -7.83
CA LEU A 35 15.71 -8.18 -7.30
C LEU A 35 15.78 -9.61 -7.86
N LEU A 36 15.05 -9.91 -8.93
CA LEU A 36 15.18 -11.20 -9.62
C LEU A 36 16.54 -11.28 -10.33
N ALA A 37 17.14 -12.47 -10.36
CA ALA A 37 18.32 -12.75 -11.16
C ALA A 37 17.97 -12.71 -12.66
N ASP A 38 18.99 -12.56 -13.54
CA ASP A 38 18.79 -12.41 -14.99
C ASP A 38 18.10 -13.62 -15.65
N ASP A 39 18.25 -14.81 -15.05
CA ASP A 39 17.67 -16.08 -15.49
C ASP A 39 16.50 -16.54 -14.60
N GLU A 40 16.06 -15.70 -13.65
CA GLU A 40 14.95 -15.99 -12.75
C GLU A 40 13.64 -15.47 -13.30
N VAL A 41 12.63 -16.34 -13.39
CA VAL A 41 11.30 -16.03 -13.92
C VAL A 41 10.26 -16.20 -12.84
N LEU A 42 9.38 -15.22 -12.66
CA LEU A 42 8.20 -15.33 -11.81
C LEU A 42 7.24 -16.36 -12.41
N THR A 43 6.88 -17.37 -11.65
CA THR A 43 6.06 -18.51 -12.11
C THR A 43 4.66 -18.49 -11.52
N ARG A 44 4.48 -17.95 -10.31
CA ARG A 44 3.19 -17.95 -9.60
C ARG A 44 3.05 -16.77 -8.67
N VAL A 45 1.84 -16.25 -8.56
CA VAL A 45 1.40 -15.35 -7.50
C VAL A 45 0.21 -15.98 -6.79
N THR A 46 0.31 -16.17 -5.48
CA THR A 46 -0.76 -16.74 -4.66
C THR A 46 -1.32 -15.69 -3.72
N LEU A 47 -2.63 -15.48 -3.79
CA LEU A 47 -3.37 -14.63 -2.86
C LEU A 47 -4.00 -15.49 -1.75
N PRO A 48 -4.09 -15.00 -0.52
CA PRO A 48 -4.88 -15.65 0.50
C PRO A 48 -6.36 -15.68 0.07
N PRO A 49 -7.15 -16.66 0.55
CA PRO A 49 -8.59 -16.68 0.29
C PRO A 49 -9.24 -15.44 0.90
N PRO A 50 -10.36 -14.94 0.31
CA PRO A 50 -11.11 -13.83 0.88
C PRO A 50 -11.54 -14.12 2.33
N ALA A 51 -11.42 -13.13 3.20
CA ALA A 51 -11.85 -13.23 4.60
C ALA A 51 -13.27 -12.65 4.78
N PRO A 52 -14.10 -13.21 5.68
CA PRO A 52 -15.34 -12.55 6.09
C PRO A 52 -15.06 -11.13 6.61
N GLY A 53 -15.92 -10.17 6.28
CA GLY A 53 -15.72 -8.78 6.67
C GLY A 53 -14.61 -8.04 5.92
N GLU A 54 -14.02 -8.66 4.89
CA GLU A 54 -12.98 -8.03 4.07
C GLU A 54 -13.55 -6.94 3.17
N ARG A 55 -12.88 -5.80 3.18
CA ARG A 55 -13.09 -4.70 2.23
C ARG A 55 -11.76 -4.17 1.73
N ALA A 56 -11.75 -3.69 0.50
CA ALA A 56 -10.58 -3.03 -0.06
C ALA A 56 -11.00 -1.82 -0.89
N ALA A 57 -10.14 -0.81 -0.89
CA ALA A 57 -10.32 0.37 -1.70
C ALA A 57 -9.00 0.79 -2.34
N TYR A 58 -9.12 1.42 -3.49
CA TYR A 58 -8.03 2.03 -4.23
C TYR A 58 -8.40 3.47 -4.57
N PHE A 59 -7.44 4.36 -4.43
CA PHE A 59 -7.57 5.74 -4.89
C PHE A 59 -6.25 6.22 -5.49
N ARG A 60 -6.35 7.05 -6.52
CA ARG A 60 -5.22 7.71 -7.15
C ARG A 60 -5.48 9.20 -7.31
N SER A 61 -4.54 10.00 -6.87
CA SER A 61 -4.52 11.44 -7.11
C SER A 61 -3.83 11.69 -8.45
N ILE A 62 -4.57 12.25 -9.41
CA ILE A 62 -4.11 12.54 -10.77
C ILE A 62 -4.38 13.99 -11.12
N SER A 63 -3.53 14.62 -11.96
CA SER A 63 -3.70 16.02 -12.37
C SER A 63 -4.65 16.20 -13.56
N ARG A 64 -4.81 15.16 -14.39
CA ARG A 64 -5.72 15.16 -15.55
C ARG A 64 -6.55 13.87 -15.62
N PHE A 65 -7.60 13.92 -16.42
CA PHE A 65 -8.52 12.79 -16.59
C PHE A 65 -7.92 11.71 -17.49
N GLU A 66 -7.95 10.47 -17.03
CA GLU A 66 -7.89 9.17 -17.70
C GLU A 66 -6.53 8.58 -18.13
N ALA A 67 -5.53 9.34 -18.55
CA ALA A 67 -4.32 8.76 -19.14
C ALA A 67 -3.02 9.12 -18.45
N GLU A 68 -3.06 9.68 -17.24
CA GLU A 68 -1.86 10.09 -16.52
C GLU A 68 -1.43 9.09 -15.46
N TRP A 69 -0.11 9.01 -15.29
CA TRP A 69 0.49 8.38 -14.14
C TRP A 69 0.01 9.08 -12.86
N PRO A 70 -0.38 8.36 -11.83
CA PRO A 70 -0.79 8.98 -10.58
C PRO A 70 0.38 9.74 -9.94
N LEU A 71 0.08 10.93 -9.41
CA LEU A 71 1.04 11.67 -8.58
C LEU A 71 1.29 10.94 -7.26
N VAL A 72 0.21 10.44 -6.66
CA VAL A 72 0.18 9.57 -5.48
C VAL A 72 -1.00 8.62 -5.65
N GLU A 73 -0.83 7.39 -5.24
CA GLU A 73 -1.90 6.40 -5.19
C GLU A 73 -1.81 5.59 -3.90
N ALA A 74 -2.95 5.08 -3.44
CA ALA A 74 -3.02 4.25 -2.25
C ALA A 74 -3.99 3.09 -2.43
N VAL A 75 -3.66 1.98 -1.79
CA VAL A 75 -4.53 0.80 -1.63
C VAL A 75 -4.63 0.48 -0.15
N VAL A 76 -5.84 0.27 0.31
CA VAL A 76 -6.13 -0.25 1.65
C VAL A 76 -6.97 -1.51 1.51
N ARG A 77 -6.59 -2.53 2.26
CA ARG A 77 -7.40 -3.72 2.53
C ARG A 77 -7.60 -3.80 4.03
N ALA A 78 -8.82 -3.96 4.49
CA ALA A 78 -9.15 -4.16 5.90
C ALA A 78 -10.11 -5.34 6.07
N VAL A 79 -9.89 -6.14 7.09
CA VAL A 79 -10.81 -7.18 7.56
C VAL A 79 -11.39 -6.69 8.87
N ARG A 80 -12.71 -6.66 8.98
CA ARG A 80 -13.42 -6.21 10.19
C ARG A 80 -14.26 -7.37 10.74
N ASP A 81 -14.34 -7.44 12.05
CA ASP A 81 -15.27 -8.33 12.74
C ASP A 81 -16.72 -7.78 12.72
N ASP A 82 -17.63 -8.53 13.37
CA ASP A 82 -19.05 -8.18 13.42
C ASP A 82 -19.33 -6.87 14.19
N ASP A 83 -18.41 -6.45 15.07
CA ASP A 83 -18.48 -5.18 15.82
C ASP A 83 -17.87 -4.01 15.03
N GLY A 84 -17.36 -4.27 13.83
CA GLY A 84 -16.72 -3.29 12.95
C GLY A 84 -15.26 -2.99 13.28
N THR A 85 -14.66 -3.73 14.23
CA THR A 85 -13.26 -3.59 14.61
C THR A 85 -12.35 -4.20 13.55
N VAL A 86 -11.31 -3.49 13.15
CA VAL A 86 -10.29 -3.97 12.21
C VAL A 86 -9.46 -5.06 12.88
N THR A 87 -9.55 -6.27 12.37
CA THR A 87 -8.77 -7.43 12.85
C THR A 87 -7.47 -7.62 12.07
N SER A 88 -7.41 -7.12 10.84
CA SER A 88 -6.23 -7.15 9.98
C SER A 88 -6.37 -6.08 8.91
N CYS A 89 -5.26 -5.42 8.56
CA CYS A 89 -5.26 -4.54 7.42
C CYS A 89 -3.91 -4.57 6.68
N GLY A 90 -3.93 -4.05 5.46
CA GLY A 90 -2.76 -3.78 4.66
C GLY A 90 -2.93 -2.41 4.00
N VAL A 91 -1.90 -1.57 4.10
CA VAL A 91 -1.88 -0.23 3.52
C VAL A 91 -0.62 -0.03 2.69
N ALA A 92 -0.77 0.35 1.44
CA ALA A 92 0.37 0.62 0.56
C ALA A 92 0.13 1.86 -0.29
N ILE A 93 1.21 2.62 -0.50
CA ILE A 93 1.22 3.80 -1.36
C ILE A 93 2.19 3.63 -2.53
N GLY A 94 1.92 4.33 -3.62
CA GLY A 94 2.74 4.36 -4.83
C GLY A 94 2.86 5.76 -5.42
N GLY A 95 3.75 5.92 -6.41
CA GLY A 95 4.05 7.20 -7.04
C GLY A 95 4.94 8.13 -6.22
N VAL A 96 5.51 7.65 -5.10
CA VAL A 96 6.31 8.45 -4.15
C VAL A 96 7.73 7.91 -3.93
N ALA A 97 8.00 6.70 -4.39
CA ALA A 97 9.31 6.05 -4.32
C ALA A 97 9.50 5.17 -5.57
N PRO A 98 10.74 4.66 -5.85
CA PRO A 98 10.98 3.73 -6.95
C PRO A 98 10.16 2.43 -6.87
N VAL A 99 9.80 2.02 -5.65
CA VAL A 99 8.95 0.86 -5.38
C VAL A 99 7.73 1.26 -4.55
N PRO A 100 6.63 0.49 -4.56
CA PRO A 100 5.52 0.71 -3.63
C PRO A 100 5.98 0.61 -2.18
N LEU A 101 5.47 1.49 -1.33
CA LEU A 101 5.77 1.50 0.11
C LEU A 101 4.60 0.92 0.89
N ARG A 102 4.87 -0.04 1.76
CA ARG A 102 3.92 -0.52 2.77
C ARG A 102 4.00 0.37 4.00
N LEU A 103 2.86 0.74 4.55
CA LEU A 103 2.77 1.66 5.68
C LEU A 103 2.45 0.89 6.98
N GLU A 104 3.41 0.10 7.46
CA GLU A 104 3.23 -0.76 8.64
C GLU A 104 2.78 0.00 9.90
N ALA A 105 3.34 1.19 10.15
CA ALA A 105 2.92 2.02 11.29
C ALA A 105 1.43 2.45 11.18
N VAL A 106 0.94 2.68 9.97
CA VAL A 106 -0.48 2.97 9.73
C VAL A 106 -1.33 1.72 9.97
N GLU A 107 -0.87 0.55 9.51
CA GLU A 107 -1.55 -0.72 9.75
C GLU A 107 -1.67 -1.03 11.25
N ASP A 108 -0.61 -0.79 12.01
CA ASP A 108 -0.59 -0.97 13.46
C ASP A 108 -1.58 -0.05 14.17
N LEU A 109 -1.67 1.21 13.75
CA LEU A 109 -2.64 2.18 14.28
C LEU A 109 -4.10 1.77 13.98
N LEU A 110 -4.35 1.26 12.79
CA LEU A 110 -5.70 0.88 12.35
C LEU A 110 -6.17 -0.43 12.97
N THR A 111 -5.27 -1.38 13.24
CA THR A 111 -5.61 -2.68 13.81
C THR A 111 -6.14 -2.51 15.23
N GLY A 112 -7.32 -3.07 15.50
CA GLY A 112 -8.04 -2.91 16.76
C GLY A 112 -8.92 -1.67 16.84
N SER A 113 -8.95 -0.81 15.80
CA SER A 113 -9.83 0.36 15.71
C SER A 113 -11.14 0.05 14.98
N THR A 114 -12.13 0.95 15.09
CA THR A 114 -13.39 0.91 14.34
C THR A 114 -13.39 1.82 13.11
N LEU A 115 -12.23 2.37 12.73
CA LEU A 115 -12.07 3.36 11.66
C LEU A 115 -12.94 4.61 11.88
N ASP A 116 -13.04 5.10 13.11
CA ASP A 116 -13.69 6.37 13.40
C ASP A 116 -12.93 7.58 12.79
N ASP A 117 -13.56 8.75 12.78
CA ASP A 117 -13.01 9.94 12.11
C ASP A 117 -11.63 10.34 12.66
N ASP A 118 -11.45 10.25 13.98
CA ASP A 118 -10.18 10.62 14.62
C ASP A 118 -9.06 9.65 14.26
N THR A 119 -9.35 8.33 14.26
CA THR A 119 -8.42 7.28 13.88
C THR A 119 -8.03 7.40 12.41
N VAL A 120 -9.00 7.59 11.51
CA VAL A 120 -8.76 7.74 10.07
C VAL A 120 -7.90 8.98 9.79
N ALA A 121 -8.20 10.11 10.44
CA ALA A 121 -7.40 11.33 10.29
C ALA A 121 -5.99 11.17 10.88
N ALA A 122 -5.82 10.46 11.99
CA ALA A 122 -4.51 10.18 12.56
C ALA A 122 -3.68 9.26 11.65
N ALA A 123 -4.29 8.21 11.09
CA ALA A 123 -3.66 7.30 10.14
C ALA A 123 -3.18 8.02 8.87
N ALA A 124 -4.00 8.94 8.33
CA ALA A 124 -3.62 9.72 7.16
C ALA A 124 -2.40 10.63 7.43
N ARG A 125 -2.34 11.28 8.60
CA ARG A 125 -1.16 12.05 9.00
C ARG A 125 0.08 11.18 9.20
N LEU A 126 -0.08 10.03 9.87
CA LEU A 126 1.00 9.08 10.12
C LEU A 126 1.62 8.56 8.82
N ALA A 127 0.84 8.44 7.75
CA ALA A 127 1.31 8.03 6.42
C ALA A 127 2.40 8.94 5.83
N THR A 128 2.57 10.15 6.36
CA THR A 128 3.59 11.11 5.90
C THR A 128 4.84 11.13 6.77
N GLU A 129 4.87 10.39 7.87
CA GLU A 129 6.04 10.36 8.75
C GLU A 129 7.25 9.76 8.04
N GLY A 130 8.42 10.36 8.28
CA GLY A 130 9.66 9.96 7.62
C GLY A 130 9.78 10.38 6.16
N ALA A 131 8.80 11.11 5.60
CA ALA A 131 8.88 11.59 4.23
C ALA A 131 10.08 12.52 4.04
N SER A 132 10.88 12.24 3.00
CA SER A 132 12.05 13.04 2.61
C SER A 132 11.92 13.45 1.14
N PRO A 133 11.11 14.47 0.84
CA PRO A 133 10.85 14.86 -0.55
C PRO A 133 12.10 15.41 -1.24
N LEU A 134 12.27 15.02 -2.49
CA LEU A 134 13.28 15.63 -3.37
C LEU A 134 12.94 17.11 -3.63
N PRO A 135 13.91 17.93 -4.11
CA PRO A 135 13.62 19.29 -4.55
C PRO A 135 12.38 19.34 -5.45
N GLU A 136 11.50 20.30 -5.21
CA GLU A 136 10.25 20.54 -5.95
C GLU A 136 9.15 19.47 -5.79
N THR A 137 9.38 18.38 -5.02
CA THR A 137 8.37 17.34 -4.80
C THR A 137 7.64 17.43 -3.44
N GLY A 138 7.91 18.48 -2.66
CA GLY A 138 7.32 18.67 -1.33
C GLY A 138 5.78 18.66 -1.30
N TYR A 139 5.13 19.09 -2.39
CA TYR A 139 3.67 19.03 -2.53
C TYR A 139 3.10 17.62 -2.43
N LYS A 140 3.89 16.58 -2.75
CA LYS A 140 3.45 15.19 -2.67
C LYS A 140 3.18 14.74 -1.23
N VAL A 141 3.81 15.34 -0.23
CA VAL A 141 3.56 15.01 1.18
C VAL A 141 2.09 15.25 1.53
N GLN A 142 1.54 16.41 1.15
CA GLN A 142 0.12 16.71 1.36
C GLN A 142 -0.79 15.81 0.53
N LEU A 143 -0.36 15.44 -0.68
CA LEU A 143 -1.12 14.50 -1.51
C LEU A 143 -1.14 13.08 -0.90
N VAL A 144 -0.08 12.62 -0.26
CA VAL A 144 -0.05 11.33 0.46
C VAL A 144 -1.11 11.35 1.56
N GLU A 145 -1.10 12.37 2.42
CA GLU A 145 -2.09 12.49 3.49
C GLU A 145 -3.52 12.46 2.95
N ALA A 146 -3.81 13.31 1.95
CA ALA A 146 -5.15 13.38 1.34
C ALA A 146 -5.55 12.07 0.64
N THR A 147 -4.60 11.40 -0.03
CA THR A 147 -4.87 10.15 -0.75
C THR A 147 -5.13 8.99 0.22
N VAL A 148 -4.38 8.92 1.32
CA VAL A 148 -4.59 7.91 2.36
C VAL A 148 -5.89 8.18 3.11
N LEU A 149 -6.22 9.43 3.42
CA LEU A 149 -7.51 9.81 4.00
C LEU A 149 -8.67 9.32 3.12
N GLU A 150 -8.65 9.65 1.84
CA GLU A 150 -9.69 9.29 0.88
C GLU A 150 -9.88 7.77 0.76
N VAL A 151 -8.78 7.00 0.69
CA VAL A 151 -8.90 5.55 0.56
C VAL A 151 -9.39 4.89 1.84
N LEU A 152 -9.06 5.42 3.02
CA LEU A 152 -9.59 4.95 4.30
C LEU A 152 -11.09 5.24 4.44
N GLU A 153 -11.54 6.41 4.01
CA GLU A 153 -12.96 6.75 3.94
C GLU A 153 -13.75 5.78 3.05
N ARG A 154 -13.19 5.39 1.93
CA ARG A 154 -13.81 4.43 1.01
C ARG A 154 -13.89 3.01 1.59
N VAL A 155 -12.88 2.59 2.34
CA VAL A 155 -12.86 1.23 2.90
C VAL A 155 -13.77 1.09 4.11
N ARG A 156 -14.02 2.18 4.85
CA ARG A 156 -14.92 2.14 6.02
C ARG A 156 -16.42 2.18 5.62
N SER A 157 -16.75 2.84 4.49
CA SER A 157 -18.13 2.93 3.97
C SER A 157 -18.59 1.61 3.35
#